data_418f415a4e839d70cc64e171c8b71e33
#
_entry.id   418f415a4e839d70cc64e171c8b71e33
#
_cell.length_a   1.000
_cell.length_b   1.000
_cell.length_c   1.000
_cell.angle_alpha   90.00
_cell.angle_beta   90.00
_cell.angle_gamma   90.00
#
_symmetry.space_group_name_H-M   'P 1'
#
loop_
_entity.id
_entity.type
_entity.pdbx_description
1 polymer ?
#
loop_
_entity_poly.entity_id
_entity_poly.type
_entity_poly.pdbx_seq_one_letter_code
_entity_poly.pdbx_strand_id
1 'polypeptide(L)'
;MRRLLACLLAGVAGAAAAQNTNEPQVQGGKSDWEIEQERLNWREVDVRPPPYPKDETLIEFRVSSDTRFRFFVDPASLTSGPDGVVRFTLVARSPSGYANVTYEGLRCVAKETKVYALGGEGRWTARESAWRLIEPRSFQRWHNELYAWYFCPNRMPIETAAEGVEALRRGGHPAVLIDMQNRR
;
A
#
# COMPACT_ATOMS: atom_id res chain seq x y z
N MET A 1 -81.74 36.87 17.02
CA MET A 1 -81.20 36.23 18.24
C MET A 1 -79.88 35.56 17.89
N ARG A 2 -78.82 36.04 18.49
CA ARG A 2 -77.42 35.70 18.31
C ARG A 2 -77.13 34.26 18.82
N ARG A 3 -76.37 33.46 18.09
CA ARG A 3 -75.51 32.47 18.70
C ARG A 3 -74.22 32.35 17.88
N LEU A 4 -73.16 32.82 18.47
CA LEU A 4 -71.76 32.66 18.06
C LEU A 4 -71.33 31.21 18.31
N LEU A 5 -70.74 30.56 17.30
CA LEU A 5 -69.97 29.32 17.48
C LEU A 5 -68.47 29.62 17.30
N ALA A 6 -67.69 29.47 18.37
CA ALA A 6 -66.26 29.59 18.37
C ALA A 6 -65.65 28.28 17.93
N CYS A 7 -64.88 28.30 16.82
CA CYS A 7 -64.06 27.18 16.43
C CYS A 7 -62.68 27.28 17.10
N LEU A 8 -62.42 26.35 17.95
CA LEU A 8 -61.05 26.09 18.54
C LEU A 8 -60.17 25.38 17.50
N LEU A 9 -59.14 26.07 17.04
CA LEU A 9 -58.05 25.49 16.26
C LEU A 9 -57.01 24.90 17.24
N ALA A 10 -56.92 23.59 17.30
CA ALA A 10 -55.84 22.88 18.00
C ALA A 10 -54.61 22.82 17.07
N GLY A 11 -53.57 23.57 17.40
CA GLY A 11 -52.28 23.48 16.73
C GLY A 11 -51.51 22.23 17.17
N VAL A 12 -51.22 21.37 16.20
CA VAL A 12 -50.33 20.25 16.40
C VAL A 12 -48.90 20.74 16.19
N ALA A 13 -48.14 20.87 17.27
CA ALA A 13 -46.71 21.14 17.23
C ALA A 13 -45.99 19.84 16.84
N GLY A 14 -45.54 19.72 15.61
CA GLY A 14 -44.65 18.66 15.16
C GLY A 14 -43.27 18.89 15.70
N ALA A 15 -42.83 18.04 16.63
CA ALA A 15 -41.43 17.98 17.05
C ALA A 15 -40.60 17.40 15.91
N ALA A 16 -39.81 18.24 15.25
CA ALA A 16 -38.75 17.79 14.34
C ALA A 16 -37.64 17.18 15.18
N ALA A 17 -37.56 15.86 15.15
CA ALA A 17 -36.36 15.14 15.67
C ALA A 17 -35.15 15.47 14.79
N ALA A 18 -34.24 16.28 15.31
CA ALA A 18 -32.94 16.49 14.70
C ALA A 18 -32.18 15.17 14.75
N GLN A 19 -32.07 14.52 13.59
CA GLN A 19 -31.16 13.40 13.44
C GLN A 19 -29.72 13.92 13.52
N ASN A 20 -29.07 13.61 14.62
CA ASN A 20 -27.68 13.94 14.86
C ASN A 20 -26.81 12.98 14.02
N THR A 21 -26.54 13.34 12.76
CA THR A 21 -25.65 12.59 11.87
C THR A 21 -24.19 12.94 12.18
N ASN A 22 -23.72 12.61 13.38
CA ASN A 22 -22.30 12.56 13.69
C ASN A 22 -21.76 11.17 13.34
N GLU A 23 -21.95 10.72 12.11
CA GLU A 23 -21.09 9.67 11.57
C GLU A 23 -19.75 10.30 11.21
N PRO A 24 -18.63 9.76 11.72
CA PRO A 24 -17.32 10.23 11.29
C PRO A 24 -17.20 9.99 9.78
N GLN A 25 -17.15 11.07 9.03
CA GLN A 25 -16.82 11.02 7.60
C GLN A 25 -15.39 10.51 7.49
N VAL A 26 -15.23 9.23 7.23
CA VAL A 26 -13.94 8.63 6.91
C VAL A 26 -13.54 9.15 5.53
N GLN A 27 -12.71 10.20 5.53
CA GLN A 27 -12.16 10.73 4.28
C GLN A 27 -11.25 9.70 3.64
N GLY A 28 -11.70 9.06 2.56
CA GLY A 28 -10.85 8.45 1.55
C GLY A 28 -10.27 7.06 1.85
N GLY A 29 -10.67 6.37 2.92
CA GLY A 29 -10.20 5.01 3.22
C GLY A 29 -11.34 3.98 3.16
N LYS A 30 -11.03 2.76 2.70
CA LYS A 30 -11.98 1.65 2.78
C LYS A 30 -12.24 1.29 4.24
N SER A 31 -13.49 0.95 4.58
CA SER A 31 -13.85 0.42 5.89
C SER A 31 -13.22 -0.96 6.11
N ASP A 32 -13.06 -1.39 7.36
CA ASP A 32 -12.50 -2.71 7.68
C ASP A 32 -13.33 -3.85 7.07
N TRP A 33 -14.65 -3.67 6.93
CA TRP A 33 -15.54 -4.63 6.26
C TRP A 33 -15.24 -4.72 4.75
N GLU A 34 -15.07 -3.59 4.05
CA GLU A 34 -14.72 -3.57 2.63
C GLU A 34 -13.35 -4.21 2.38
N ILE A 35 -12.39 -3.94 3.25
CA ILE A 35 -11.06 -4.57 3.23
C ILE A 35 -11.18 -6.09 3.36
N GLU A 36 -12.00 -6.58 4.28
CA GLU A 36 -12.19 -8.02 4.48
C GLU A 36 -12.92 -8.66 3.29
N GLN A 37 -13.95 -8.02 2.71
CA GLN A 37 -14.63 -8.52 1.51
C GLN A 37 -13.69 -8.58 0.31
N GLU A 38 -12.86 -7.57 0.12
CA GLU A 38 -11.84 -7.60 -0.94
C GLU A 38 -10.82 -8.70 -0.72
N ARG A 39 -10.41 -8.94 0.52
CA ARG A 39 -9.50 -10.03 0.87
C ARG A 39 -10.08 -11.40 0.53
N LEU A 40 -11.37 -11.63 0.83
CA LEU A 40 -12.06 -12.90 0.57
C LEU A 40 -12.28 -13.15 -0.92
N ASN A 41 -12.56 -12.10 -1.69
CA ASN A 41 -12.85 -12.18 -3.13
C ASN A 41 -11.63 -11.92 -4.02
N TRP A 42 -10.50 -11.59 -3.42
CA TRP A 42 -9.30 -11.24 -4.15
C TRP A 42 -8.75 -12.40 -4.99
N ARG A 43 -8.32 -12.08 -6.20
CA ARG A 43 -7.65 -13.03 -7.12
C ARG A 43 -6.36 -12.40 -7.61
N GLU A 44 -5.29 -13.15 -7.48
CA GLU A 44 -3.97 -12.76 -7.97
C GLU A 44 -3.92 -12.88 -9.50
N VAL A 45 -3.37 -11.87 -10.14
CA VAL A 45 -3.05 -11.93 -11.58
C VAL A 45 -1.81 -12.81 -11.77
N ASP A 46 -1.87 -13.72 -12.74
CA ASP A 46 -0.71 -14.51 -13.12
C ASP A 46 0.38 -13.62 -13.73
N VAL A 47 1.61 -13.76 -13.22
CA VAL A 47 2.73 -12.91 -13.62
C VAL A 47 3.99 -13.74 -13.91
N ARG A 48 4.81 -13.21 -14.81
CA ARG A 48 6.14 -13.74 -15.09
C ARG A 48 7.20 -12.77 -14.62
N PRO A 49 8.35 -13.28 -14.16
CA PRO A 49 9.47 -12.40 -13.81
C PRO A 49 9.86 -11.52 -15.01
N PRO A 50 10.20 -10.24 -14.75
CA PRO A 50 10.68 -9.31 -15.78
C PRO A 50 12.07 -9.73 -16.29
N PRO A 51 12.65 -9.01 -17.27
CA PRO A 51 14.06 -9.14 -17.59
C PRO A 51 14.94 -9.02 -16.35
N TYR A 52 16.06 -9.72 -16.34
CA TYR A 52 16.98 -9.68 -15.19
C TYR A 52 17.50 -8.25 -14.98
N PRO A 53 17.61 -7.75 -13.73
CA PRO A 53 17.97 -6.37 -13.46
C PRO A 53 19.41 -6.08 -13.90
N LYS A 54 19.64 -4.81 -14.30
CA LYS A 54 20.95 -4.28 -14.64
C LYS A 54 21.44 -3.35 -13.54
N ASP A 55 22.69 -3.52 -13.12
CA ASP A 55 23.26 -2.77 -12.00
C ASP A 55 23.19 -1.24 -12.17
N GLU A 56 23.37 -0.79 -13.41
CA GLU A 56 23.45 0.65 -13.75
C GLU A 56 22.11 1.38 -13.58
N THR A 57 20.99 0.65 -13.58
CA THR A 57 19.65 1.23 -13.51
C THR A 57 19.03 1.18 -12.11
N LEU A 58 19.65 0.45 -11.19
CA LEU A 58 19.11 0.23 -9.86
C LEU A 58 18.98 1.51 -9.05
N ILE A 59 17.86 1.68 -8.36
CA ILE A 59 17.63 2.80 -7.46
C ILE A 59 17.75 2.30 -6.02
N GLU A 60 18.72 2.87 -5.29
CA GLU A 60 18.90 2.58 -3.87
C GLU A 60 17.79 3.20 -3.04
N PHE A 61 17.29 2.47 -2.05
CA PHE A 61 16.36 3.00 -1.06
C PHE A 61 16.85 2.72 0.36
N ARG A 62 16.43 3.57 1.28
CA ARG A 62 16.86 3.47 2.66
C ARG A 62 16.07 2.42 3.41
N VAL A 63 16.78 1.54 4.09
CA VAL A 63 16.27 0.67 5.15
C VAL A 63 16.87 1.14 6.48
N SER A 64 16.50 0.59 7.59
CA SER A 64 17.00 0.92 8.93
C SER A 64 18.53 1.06 8.99
N SER A 65 19.04 1.95 9.89
CA SER A 65 20.47 2.26 10.04
C SER A 65 21.32 1.13 10.64
N ASP A 66 20.67 0.09 11.17
CA ASP A 66 21.33 -1.06 11.81
C ASP A 66 21.65 -2.21 10.83
N THR A 67 21.29 -2.08 9.56
CA THR A 67 21.68 -3.03 8.51
C THR A 67 22.95 -2.58 7.79
N ARG A 68 23.82 -3.54 7.48
CA ARG A 68 25.00 -3.33 6.62
C ARG A 68 24.72 -3.63 5.15
N PHE A 69 23.52 -4.17 4.83
CA PHE A 69 23.09 -4.40 3.46
C PHE A 69 22.63 -3.10 2.82
N ARG A 70 22.88 -2.99 1.52
CA ARG A 70 22.30 -1.96 0.66
C ARG A 70 21.17 -2.57 -0.15
N PHE A 71 20.07 -1.83 -0.28
CA PHE A 71 18.85 -2.31 -0.93
C PHE A 71 18.51 -1.46 -2.13
N PHE A 72 18.16 -2.13 -3.22
CA PHE A 72 17.86 -1.47 -4.49
C PHE A 72 16.59 -2.07 -5.09
N VAL A 73 15.87 -1.24 -5.85
CA VAL A 73 14.78 -1.67 -6.71
C VAL A 73 15.17 -1.41 -8.17
N ASP A 74 14.88 -2.37 -9.05
CA ASP A 74 14.97 -2.16 -10.49
C ASP A 74 13.72 -1.43 -10.99
N PRO A 75 13.83 -0.15 -11.43
CA PRO A 75 12.69 0.63 -11.89
C PRO A 75 11.99 0.04 -13.13
N ALA A 76 12.73 -0.72 -13.96
CA ALA A 76 12.16 -1.35 -15.16
C ALA A 76 11.21 -2.52 -14.82
N SER A 77 11.36 -3.09 -13.63
CA SER A 77 10.54 -4.20 -13.15
C SER A 77 9.30 -3.75 -12.37
N LEU A 78 9.23 -2.46 -11.99
CA LEU A 78 8.17 -1.94 -11.12
C LEU A 78 6.84 -1.88 -11.86
N THR A 79 5.82 -2.48 -11.28
CA THR A 79 4.44 -2.46 -11.80
C THR A 79 3.43 -2.34 -10.67
N SER A 80 2.28 -1.69 -10.95
CA SER A 80 1.11 -1.73 -10.09
C SER A 80 0.01 -2.47 -10.85
N GLY A 81 -0.38 -3.65 -10.36
CA GLY A 81 -1.32 -4.51 -11.04
C GLY A 81 -2.79 -4.17 -10.73
N PRO A 82 -3.74 -4.58 -11.59
CA PRO A 82 -5.17 -4.39 -11.35
C PRO A 82 -5.68 -5.18 -10.13
N ASP A 83 -4.89 -6.13 -9.66
CA ASP A 83 -5.12 -6.90 -8.42
C ASP A 83 -4.63 -6.17 -7.15
N GLY A 84 -4.19 -4.91 -7.26
CA GLY A 84 -3.71 -4.12 -6.15
C GLY A 84 -2.34 -4.56 -5.61
N VAL A 85 -1.58 -5.31 -6.40
CA VAL A 85 -0.23 -5.75 -6.07
C VAL A 85 0.81 -4.90 -6.76
N VAL A 86 1.71 -4.31 -5.98
CA VAL A 86 2.92 -3.66 -6.50
C VAL A 86 4.01 -4.71 -6.63
N ARG A 87 4.51 -4.94 -7.83
CA ARG A 87 5.56 -5.93 -8.11
C ARG A 87 6.84 -5.26 -8.53
N PHE A 88 7.97 -5.81 -8.09
CA PHE A 88 9.29 -5.22 -8.32
C PHE A 88 10.40 -6.26 -8.16
N THR A 89 11.54 -6.00 -8.79
CA THR A 89 12.79 -6.70 -8.51
C THR A 89 13.54 -5.99 -7.40
N LEU A 90 13.83 -6.73 -6.34
CA LEU A 90 14.67 -6.30 -5.23
C LEU A 90 16.08 -6.84 -5.41
N VAL A 91 17.08 -6.02 -5.14
CA VAL A 91 18.48 -6.43 -5.03
C VAL A 91 19.01 -6.03 -3.66
N ALA A 92 19.36 -7.00 -2.84
CA ALA A 92 19.98 -6.78 -1.53
C ALA A 92 21.46 -7.14 -1.60
N ARG A 93 22.36 -6.15 -1.41
CA ARG A 93 23.81 -6.34 -1.47
C ARG A 93 24.42 -6.36 -0.10
N SER A 94 25.21 -7.41 0.16
CA SER A 94 26.02 -7.50 1.36
C SER A 94 27.24 -6.59 1.29
N PRO A 95 27.93 -6.30 2.41
CA PRO A 95 29.20 -5.57 2.41
C PRO A 95 30.30 -6.24 1.60
N SER A 96 30.26 -7.57 1.42
CA SER A 96 31.19 -8.34 0.59
C SER A 96 30.87 -8.30 -0.90
N GLY A 97 29.80 -7.57 -1.31
CA GLY A 97 29.38 -7.43 -2.72
C GLY A 97 28.46 -8.56 -3.21
N TYR A 98 28.15 -9.56 -2.40
CA TYR A 98 27.19 -10.59 -2.79
C TYR A 98 25.78 -10.00 -2.91
N ALA A 99 25.09 -10.29 -4.02
CA ALA A 99 23.77 -9.80 -4.31
C ALA A 99 22.72 -10.92 -4.23
N ASN A 100 21.71 -10.74 -3.38
CA ASN A 100 20.46 -11.49 -3.43
C ASN A 100 19.49 -10.73 -4.33
N VAL A 101 19.03 -11.39 -5.38
CA VAL A 101 18.06 -10.83 -6.33
C VAL A 101 16.75 -11.60 -6.19
N THR A 102 15.65 -10.86 -6.01
CA THR A 102 14.31 -11.46 -5.87
C THR A 102 13.29 -10.68 -6.69
N TYR A 103 12.31 -11.37 -7.27
CA TYR A 103 11.12 -10.75 -7.82
C TYR A 103 9.98 -10.94 -6.84
N GLU A 104 9.43 -9.83 -6.36
CA GLU A 104 8.53 -9.80 -5.22
C GLU A 104 7.25 -9.00 -5.50
N GLY A 105 6.24 -9.19 -4.66
CA GLY A 105 5.01 -8.41 -4.65
C GLY A 105 4.63 -7.92 -3.25
N LEU A 106 4.04 -6.72 -3.20
CA LEU A 106 3.40 -6.15 -2.02
C LEU A 106 1.90 -6.01 -2.29
N ARG A 107 1.08 -6.63 -1.47
CA ARG A 107 -0.37 -6.44 -1.45
C ARG A 107 -0.71 -5.40 -0.38
N CYS A 108 -0.88 -4.14 -0.79
CA CYS A 108 -0.95 -3.00 0.11
C CYS A 108 -2.12 -3.08 1.09
N VAL A 109 -3.33 -3.39 0.62
CA VAL A 109 -4.54 -3.46 1.46
C VAL A 109 -4.40 -4.50 2.57
N ALA A 110 -3.82 -5.67 2.26
CA ALA A 110 -3.64 -6.75 3.23
C ALA A 110 -2.33 -6.65 4.03
N LYS A 111 -1.43 -5.74 3.66
CA LYS A 111 -0.08 -5.61 4.23
C LYS A 111 0.70 -6.92 4.15
N GLU A 112 0.73 -7.52 2.96
CA GLU A 112 1.41 -8.80 2.73
C GLU A 112 2.47 -8.69 1.64
N THR A 113 3.43 -9.61 1.67
CA THR A 113 4.47 -9.77 0.65
C THR A 113 4.54 -11.20 0.16
N LYS A 114 5.02 -11.37 -1.07
CA LYS A 114 5.24 -12.66 -1.73
C LYS A 114 6.49 -12.60 -2.59
N VAL A 115 7.26 -13.69 -2.63
CA VAL A 115 8.40 -13.87 -3.54
C VAL A 115 7.96 -14.78 -4.70
N TYR A 116 8.05 -14.30 -5.92
CA TYR A 116 7.70 -15.05 -7.13
C TYR A 116 8.87 -15.81 -7.75
N ALA A 117 10.07 -15.20 -7.66
CA ALA A 117 11.27 -15.81 -8.23
C ALA A 117 12.54 -15.39 -7.47
N LEU A 118 13.54 -16.25 -7.54
CA LEU A 118 14.89 -15.99 -7.07
C LEU A 118 15.80 -15.80 -8.28
N GLY A 119 16.64 -14.76 -8.22
CA GLY A 119 17.64 -14.46 -9.25
C GLY A 119 18.98 -15.04 -8.91
N GLY A 120 19.64 -15.66 -9.89
CA GLY A 120 21.00 -16.15 -9.78
C GLY A 120 21.63 -16.29 -11.17
N GLU A 121 22.91 -15.93 -11.30
CA GLU A 121 23.66 -16.03 -12.57
C GLU A 121 22.95 -15.43 -13.79
N GLY A 122 22.28 -14.28 -13.60
CA GLY A 122 21.54 -13.59 -14.66
C GLY A 122 20.21 -14.26 -15.07
N ARG A 123 19.72 -15.24 -14.31
CA ARG A 123 18.51 -16.02 -14.62
C ARG A 123 17.56 -16.06 -13.44
N TRP A 124 16.27 -16.25 -13.74
CA TRP A 124 15.24 -16.44 -12.74
C TRP A 124 14.94 -17.91 -12.51
N THR A 125 14.80 -18.27 -11.24
CA THR A 125 14.22 -19.54 -10.80
C THR A 125 12.90 -19.24 -10.12
N ALA A 126 11.80 -19.78 -10.65
CA ALA A 126 10.48 -19.60 -10.06
C ALA A 126 10.45 -20.13 -8.63
N ARG A 127 9.74 -19.44 -7.76
CA ARG A 127 9.54 -19.85 -6.37
C ARG A 127 8.06 -19.84 -6.04
N GLU A 128 7.52 -21.00 -5.72
CA GLU A 128 6.21 -21.07 -5.08
C GLU A 128 6.36 -20.59 -3.63
N SER A 129 5.68 -19.50 -3.30
CA SER A 129 5.59 -19.00 -1.94
C SER A 129 4.18 -18.50 -1.63
N ALA A 130 3.77 -18.65 -0.37
CA ALA A 130 2.54 -18.06 0.12
C ALA A 130 2.72 -16.57 0.40
N TRP A 131 1.62 -15.82 0.37
CA TRP A 131 1.54 -14.47 0.91
C TRP A 131 1.81 -14.50 2.42
N ARG A 132 2.61 -13.56 2.90
CA ARG A 132 3.00 -13.43 4.31
C ARG A 132 2.79 -12.01 4.80
N LEU A 133 2.30 -11.84 6.01
CA LEU A 133 2.18 -10.55 6.67
C LEU A 133 3.55 -9.86 6.77
N ILE A 134 3.56 -8.57 6.50
CA ILE A 134 4.73 -7.71 6.70
C ILE A 134 4.78 -7.29 8.16
N GLU A 135 5.69 -7.87 8.92
CA GLU A 135 5.88 -7.55 10.33
C GLU A 135 6.93 -6.44 10.50
N PRO A 136 6.64 -5.37 11.27
CA PRO A 136 7.58 -4.25 11.45
C PRO A 136 8.92 -4.64 12.08
N ARG A 137 8.93 -5.73 12.86
CA ARG A 137 10.13 -6.23 13.58
C ARG A 137 10.77 -7.45 12.94
N SER A 138 10.41 -7.80 11.70
CA SER A 138 11.02 -8.93 11.01
C SER A 138 12.47 -8.63 10.63
N PHE A 139 13.27 -9.68 10.37
CA PHE A 139 14.60 -9.52 9.77
C PHE A 139 14.53 -8.91 8.37
N GLN A 140 13.41 -9.06 7.68
CA GLN A 140 13.14 -8.54 6.34
C GLN A 140 12.51 -7.14 6.41
N ARG A 141 13.16 -6.22 7.12
CA ARG A 141 12.67 -4.85 7.35
C ARG A 141 12.41 -4.07 6.07
N TRP A 142 13.10 -4.39 4.99
CA TRP A 142 12.91 -3.73 3.69
C TRP A 142 11.48 -3.82 3.17
N HIS A 143 10.76 -4.90 3.43
CA HIS A 143 9.34 -5.00 3.08
C HIS A 143 8.51 -3.96 3.80
N ASN A 144 8.75 -3.78 5.11
CA ASN A 144 8.04 -2.76 5.88
C ASN A 144 8.39 -1.34 5.41
N GLU A 145 9.66 -1.08 5.07
CA GLU A 145 10.08 0.21 4.54
C GLU A 145 9.42 0.50 3.18
N LEU A 146 9.50 -0.45 2.23
CA LEU A 146 8.84 -0.30 0.93
C LEU A 146 7.33 -0.12 1.06
N TYR A 147 6.69 -0.86 1.95
CA TYR A 147 5.28 -0.72 2.25
C TYR A 147 4.94 0.66 2.83
N ALA A 148 5.62 1.04 3.92
CA ALA A 148 5.25 2.22 4.70
C ALA A 148 5.61 3.54 4.03
N TRP A 149 6.73 3.56 3.28
CA TRP A 149 7.32 4.82 2.80
C TRP A 149 7.25 5.02 1.30
N TYR A 150 7.14 3.94 0.50
CA TYR A 150 7.35 4.05 -0.94
C TYR A 150 6.15 3.61 -1.77
N PHE A 151 5.64 2.39 -1.55
CA PHE A 151 4.73 1.73 -2.50
C PHE A 151 3.29 1.61 -2.04
N CYS A 152 3.01 1.80 -0.73
CA CYS A 152 1.66 1.66 -0.19
C CYS A 152 1.22 2.88 0.63
N PRO A 153 1.23 4.12 0.04
CA PRO A 153 0.74 5.30 0.74
C PRO A 153 -0.71 5.07 1.18
N ASN A 154 -0.99 5.41 2.45
CA ASN A 154 -2.34 5.21 3.03
C ASN A 154 -2.91 3.79 2.86
N ARG A 155 -2.05 2.76 2.84
CA ARG A 155 -2.40 1.35 2.62
C ARG A 155 -2.90 1.03 1.21
N MET A 156 -2.86 1.97 0.29
CA MET A 156 -3.24 1.78 -1.11
C MET A 156 -1.99 1.60 -1.99
N PRO A 157 -2.05 0.78 -3.03
CA PRO A 157 -0.94 0.67 -3.96
C PRO A 157 -0.72 1.99 -4.69
N ILE A 158 0.52 2.28 -5.06
CA ILE A 158 0.83 3.30 -6.04
C ILE A 158 0.01 3.07 -7.31
N GLU A 159 -0.43 4.13 -7.98
CA GLU A 159 -1.26 4.02 -9.19
C GLU A 159 -0.45 3.60 -10.41
N THR A 160 0.81 4.05 -10.49
CA THR A 160 1.69 3.80 -11.63
C THR A 160 3.12 3.44 -11.22
N ALA A 161 3.84 2.76 -12.11
CA ALA A 161 5.27 2.51 -11.94
C ALA A 161 6.07 3.82 -11.81
N ALA A 162 5.69 4.86 -12.56
CA ALA A 162 6.36 6.17 -12.52
C ALA A 162 6.26 6.82 -11.13
N GLU A 163 5.11 6.72 -10.49
CA GLU A 163 4.90 7.19 -9.11
C GLU A 163 5.82 6.48 -8.12
N GLY A 164 5.94 5.16 -8.22
CA GLY A 164 6.84 4.39 -7.38
C GLY A 164 8.32 4.70 -7.61
N VAL A 165 8.72 4.92 -8.87
CA VAL A 165 10.08 5.36 -9.22
C VAL A 165 10.37 6.73 -8.61
N GLU A 166 9.41 7.65 -8.67
CA GLU A 166 9.56 8.98 -8.07
C GLU A 166 9.65 8.89 -6.53
N ALA A 167 8.83 8.04 -5.90
CA ALA A 167 8.91 7.77 -4.46
C ALA A 167 10.31 7.27 -4.06
N LEU A 168 10.89 6.33 -4.81
CA LEU A 168 12.24 5.83 -4.57
C LEU A 168 13.29 6.94 -4.68
N ARG A 169 13.24 7.77 -5.71
CA ARG A 169 14.19 8.87 -5.94
C ARG A 169 14.12 9.96 -4.87
N ARG A 170 12.94 10.23 -4.34
CA ARG A 170 12.72 11.21 -3.27
C ARG A 170 13.02 10.68 -1.87
N GLY A 171 13.27 9.38 -1.72
CA GLY A 171 13.45 8.74 -0.42
C GLY A 171 12.14 8.53 0.36
N GLY A 172 11.00 8.57 -0.34
CA GLY A 172 9.66 8.32 0.19
C GLY A 172 8.57 8.85 -0.72
N HIS A 173 7.38 8.29 -0.59
CA HIS A 173 6.20 8.75 -1.32
C HIS A 173 5.75 10.14 -0.84
N PRO A 174 5.43 11.11 -1.74
CA PRO A 174 5.08 12.48 -1.34
C PRO A 174 3.96 12.57 -0.31
N ALA A 175 2.88 11.76 -0.45
CA ALA A 175 1.77 11.75 0.49
C ALA A 175 2.20 11.36 1.92
N VAL A 176 3.16 10.43 2.07
CA VAL A 176 3.70 10.02 3.36
C VAL A 176 4.63 11.08 3.95
N LEU A 177 5.48 11.68 3.11
CA LEU A 177 6.43 12.72 3.54
C LEU A 177 5.72 13.99 4.02
N ILE A 178 4.61 14.39 3.36
CA ILE A 178 3.78 15.54 3.75
C ILE A 178 3.10 15.28 5.10
N ASP A 179 2.53 14.08 5.29
CA ASP A 179 1.87 13.72 6.55
C ASP A 179 2.84 13.79 7.75
N MET A 180 4.09 13.40 7.57
CA MET A 180 5.12 13.54 8.58
C MET A 180 5.47 15.00 8.91
N GLN A 181 5.48 15.87 7.91
CA GLN A 181 5.73 17.30 8.15
C GLN A 181 4.60 17.95 8.93
N ASN A 182 3.37 17.57 8.66
CA ASN A 182 2.17 18.12 9.31
C ASN A 182 1.99 17.63 10.77
N ARG A 183 2.68 16.55 11.17
CA ARG A 183 2.61 15.98 12.53
C ARG A 183 3.70 16.47 13.47
N ARG A 184 4.61 17.35 12.99
CA ARG A 184 5.67 18.00 13.78
C ARG A 184 5.25 19.38 14.25
#